data_82e05fde985f2444dabebb24c1ee1809
#
_entry.id   82e05fde985f2444dabebb24c1ee1809
#
_cell.length_a   1.000
_cell.length_b   1.000
_cell.length_c   1.000
_cell.angle_alpha   90.00
_cell.angle_beta   90.00
_cell.angle_gamma   90.00
#
_symmetry.space_group_name_H-M   'P 1'
#
loop_
_entity.id
_entity.type
_entity.pdbx_description
1 polymer ?
#
loop_
_entity_poly.entity_id
_entity_poly.type
_entity_poly.pdbx_seq_one_letter_code
_entity_poly.pdbx_strand_id
1 'polypeptide(L)'
;MKNNAQLLMPREKMLKFGISALTDVELLALFLRTGTRGKDVLTLAKEMLENFGSLYGLLTSEYEQFSGVHVIGVAKFAQLKGIAELARRYYNVRMREESPLLSPEMTREFLQSQLTGEEREIFMVIFLDSQHRVITHSRLFSGTLNHVEVHPREIIREAIKINASALILAHNHPSGCAEPSKADKLITERIIKSCQFMDLRVLDHIVIGRGEYVSFAERGWI
;
A
#
# COMPACT_ATOMS: atom_id res chain seq x y z
N MET A 1 -9.36 -26.51 28.82
CA MET A 1 -7.95 -26.34 28.32
C MET A 1 -7.79 -24.89 27.85
N LYS A 2 -7.65 -23.94 28.78
CA LYS A 2 -7.48 -22.51 28.47
C LYS A 2 -6.00 -22.16 28.45
N ASN A 3 -5.58 -21.63 27.29
CA ASN A 3 -4.48 -20.69 27.03
C ASN A 3 -3.04 -20.95 27.53
N ASN A 4 -2.38 -21.96 26.94
CA ASN A 4 -0.91 -21.97 26.93
C ASN A 4 -0.30 -21.02 25.86
N ALA A 5 -1.12 -20.38 25.03
CA ALA A 5 -0.65 -19.49 23.96
C ALA A 5 -0.22 -18.10 24.46
N GLN A 6 -0.74 -17.65 25.62
CA GLN A 6 -0.44 -16.33 26.20
C GLN A 6 0.88 -16.27 27.01
N LEU A 7 1.52 -17.41 27.29
CA LEU A 7 2.77 -17.51 28.04
C LEU A 7 4.01 -17.66 27.14
N LEU A 8 3.84 -17.85 25.84
CA LEU A 8 4.95 -18.03 24.89
C LEU A 8 5.49 -16.69 24.42
N MET A 9 6.82 -16.56 24.35
CA MET A 9 7.44 -15.41 23.70
C MET A 9 7.14 -15.42 22.19
N PRO A 10 7.11 -14.26 21.52
CA PRO A 10 6.68 -14.16 20.10
C PRO A 10 7.38 -15.14 19.15
N ARG A 11 8.67 -15.42 19.36
CA ARG A 11 9.41 -16.40 18.55
C ARG A 11 8.91 -17.82 18.74
N GLU A 12 8.66 -18.21 19.98
CA GLU A 12 8.15 -19.55 20.33
C GLU A 12 6.74 -19.73 19.80
N LYS A 13 5.92 -18.68 19.92
CA LYS A 13 4.54 -18.65 19.40
C LYS A 13 4.54 -18.77 17.86
N MET A 14 5.40 -18.02 17.18
CA MET A 14 5.58 -18.12 15.72
C MET A 14 5.99 -19.54 15.29
N LEU A 15 6.97 -20.15 15.95
CA LEU A 15 7.45 -21.50 15.60
C LEU A 15 6.38 -22.58 15.83
N LYS A 16 5.51 -22.38 16.83
CA LYS A 16 4.49 -23.37 17.20
C LYS A 16 3.20 -23.22 16.40
N PHE A 17 2.79 -22.00 16.09
CA PHE A 17 1.47 -21.68 15.51
C PHE A 17 1.52 -20.92 14.18
N GLY A 18 2.72 -20.63 13.68
CA GLY A 18 2.91 -19.81 12.47
C GLY A 18 2.91 -18.31 12.74
N ILE A 19 3.42 -17.55 11.76
CA ILE A 19 3.57 -16.09 11.86
C ILE A 19 2.21 -15.36 11.96
N SER A 20 1.18 -15.88 11.31
CA SER A 20 -0.18 -15.33 11.32
C SER A 20 -0.89 -15.40 12.67
N ALA A 21 -0.38 -16.19 13.60
CA ALA A 21 -0.92 -16.28 14.96
C ALA A 21 -0.44 -15.14 15.88
N LEU A 22 0.52 -14.32 15.44
CA LEU A 22 1.02 -13.19 16.22
C LEU A 22 0.08 -12.00 16.12
N THR A 23 -0.11 -11.31 17.24
CA THR A 23 -0.72 -9.98 17.26
C THR A 23 0.25 -8.94 16.69
N ASP A 24 -0.23 -7.74 16.35
CA ASP A 24 0.61 -6.63 15.89
C ASP A 24 1.72 -6.27 16.88
N VAL A 25 1.39 -6.31 18.19
CA VAL A 25 2.38 -6.10 19.27
C VAL A 25 3.47 -7.16 19.24
N GLU A 26 3.09 -8.43 19.13
CA GLU A 26 4.04 -9.56 19.10
C GLU A 26 4.88 -9.55 17.82
N LEU A 27 4.27 -9.23 16.68
CA LEU A 27 4.97 -9.09 15.40
C LEU A 27 5.99 -7.95 15.46
N LEU A 28 5.60 -6.78 15.95
CA LEU A 28 6.50 -5.65 16.13
C LEU A 28 7.64 -5.98 17.11
N ALA A 29 7.35 -6.64 18.22
CA ALA A 29 8.36 -7.07 19.19
C ALA A 29 9.40 -8.03 18.59
N LEU A 30 9.00 -8.88 17.65
CA LEU A 30 9.91 -9.76 16.89
C LEU A 30 10.98 -8.96 16.15
N PHE A 31 10.59 -7.88 15.48
CA PHE A 31 11.51 -7.03 14.74
C PHE A 31 12.33 -6.12 15.66
N LEU A 32 11.76 -5.58 16.72
CA LEU A 32 12.49 -4.76 17.70
C LEU A 32 13.58 -5.54 18.44
N ARG A 33 13.44 -6.87 18.56
CA ARG A 33 14.38 -7.84 19.17
C ARG A 33 14.62 -7.63 20.65
N THR A 34 14.84 -6.41 21.08
CA THR A 34 15.14 -6.03 22.47
C THR A 34 14.31 -4.85 22.88
N GLY A 35 13.94 -4.80 24.14
CA GLY A 35 13.38 -3.62 24.77
C GLY A 35 14.41 -2.49 24.92
N THR A 36 14.19 -1.65 25.89
CA THR A 36 15.06 -0.54 26.26
C THR A 36 15.31 -0.58 27.77
N ARG A 37 16.16 0.31 28.27
CA ARG A 37 16.48 0.35 29.70
C ARG A 37 15.19 0.54 30.53
N GLY A 38 14.85 -0.48 31.30
CA GLY A 38 13.65 -0.49 32.17
C GLY A 38 12.34 -0.94 31.51
N LYS A 39 12.37 -1.32 30.21
CA LYS A 39 11.16 -1.81 29.51
C LYS A 39 11.49 -3.05 28.69
N ASP A 40 10.67 -4.10 28.81
CA ASP A 40 10.75 -5.26 27.95
C ASP A 40 10.24 -4.94 26.53
N VAL A 41 10.52 -5.85 25.58
CA VAL A 41 10.22 -5.61 24.16
C VAL A 41 8.74 -5.59 23.83
N LEU A 42 7.91 -6.35 24.55
CA LEU A 42 6.45 -6.35 24.33
C LEU A 42 5.81 -5.06 24.83
N THR A 43 6.22 -4.58 26.00
CA THR A 43 5.80 -3.28 26.53
C THR A 43 6.21 -2.15 25.59
N LEU A 44 7.44 -2.17 25.08
CA LEU A 44 7.91 -1.19 24.10
C LEU A 44 7.07 -1.22 22.82
N ALA A 45 6.83 -2.40 22.27
CA ALA A 45 6.03 -2.57 21.05
C ALA A 45 4.60 -2.05 21.23
N LYS A 46 3.98 -2.34 22.38
CA LYS A 46 2.63 -1.87 22.72
C LYS A 46 2.57 -0.35 22.78
N GLU A 47 3.48 0.28 23.52
CA GLU A 47 3.56 1.75 23.63
C GLU A 47 3.78 2.42 22.26
N MET A 48 4.60 1.82 21.41
CA MET A 48 4.80 2.32 20.04
C MET A 48 3.50 2.29 19.23
N LEU A 49 2.77 1.17 19.25
CA LEU A 49 1.49 1.09 18.54
C LEU A 49 0.43 2.04 19.11
N GLU A 50 0.41 2.25 20.42
CA GLU A 50 -0.48 3.23 21.06
C GLU A 50 -0.13 4.67 20.63
N ASN A 51 1.15 5.02 20.56
CA ASN A 51 1.60 6.36 20.18
C ASN A 51 1.36 6.66 18.67
N PHE A 52 1.53 5.68 17.80
CA PHE A 52 1.37 5.82 16.34
C PHE A 52 0.00 5.35 15.83
N GLY A 53 -0.85 4.84 16.71
CA GLY A 53 -2.22 4.41 16.45
C GLY A 53 -2.36 3.06 15.73
N SER A 54 -1.36 2.64 14.95
CA SER A 54 -1.37 1.37 14.19
C SER A 54 0.03 1.03 13.67
N LEU A 55 0.22 -0.22 13.17
CA LEU A 55 1.41 -0.59 12.40
C LEU A 55 1.60 0.32 11.17
N TYR A 56 0.50 0.69 10.53
CA TYR A 56 0.51 1.63 9.41
C TYR A 56 1.10 2.98 9.81
N GLY A 57 0.52 3.63 10.83
CA GLY A 57 1.00 4.91 11.33
C GLY A 57 2.48 4.85 11.76
N LEU A 58 2.89 3.75 12.38
CA LEU A 58 4.28 3.50 12.77
C LEU A 58 5.24 3.41 11.58
N LEU A 59 4.90 2.62 10.56
CA LEU A 59 5.78 2.37 9.40
C LEU A 59 5.85 3.54 8.44
N THR A 60 4.84 4.41 8.41
CA THR A 60 4.79 5.61 7.56
C THR A 60 5.36 6.87 8.22
N SER A 61 5.50 6.88 9.57
CA SER A 61 6.00 8.04 10.33
C SER A 61 7.41 8.46 9.95
N GLU A 62 7.69 9.76 10.01
CA GLU A 62 9.03 10.31 9.81
C GLU A 62 9.87 10.28 11.11
N TYR A 63 11.20 10.47 10.97
CA TYR A 63 12.14 10.33 12.09
C TYR A 63 11.86 11.32 13.23
N GLU A 64 11.41 12.52 12.91
CA GLU A 64 11.08 13.57 13.86
C GLU A 64 9.97 13.13 14.83
N GLN A 65 9.00 12.39 14.36
CA GLN A 65 7.91 11.84 15.17
C GLN A 65 8.40 10.74 16.13
N PHE A 66 9.44 9.99 15.73
CA PHE A 66 10.10 9.00 16.58
C PHE A 66 10.98 9.64 17.65
N SER A 67 11.64 10.77 17.35
CA SER A 67 12.53 11.45 18.28
C SER A 67 11.81 11.99 19.52
N GLY A 68 10.52 12.26 19.44
CA GLY A 68 9.66 12.60 20.57
C GLY A 68 9.37 11.45 21.54
N VAL A 69 9.57 10.20 21.09
CA VAL A 69 9.46 8.98 21.89
C VAL A 69 10.86 8.64 22.40
N HIS A 70 11.24 9.08 23.57
CA HIS A 70 12.60 9.03 24.17
C HIS A 70 13.35 7.68 24.17
N VAL A 71 12.85 6.67 23.46
CA VAL A 71 13.27 5.28 23.61
C VAL A 71 13.74 4.64 22.31
N ILE A 72 13.57 5.32 21.14
CA ILE A 72 13.84 4.72 19.84
C ILE A 72 14.98 5.44 19.15
N GLY A 73 16.15 4.81 19.15
CA GLY A 73 17.30 5.30 18.39
C GLY A 73 17.18 5.06 16.88
N VAL A 74 18.05 5.75 16.13
CA VAL A 74 18.15 5.66 14.66
C VAL A 74 18.17 4.21 14.14
N ALA A 75 18.80 3.27 14.86
CA ALA A 75 18.90 1.88 14.44
C ALA A 75 17.52 1.17 14.38
N LYS A 76 16.66 1.38 15.38
CA LYS A 76 15.31 0.80 15.37
C LYS A 76 14.42 1.47 14.33
N PHE A 77 14.53 2.79 14.17
CA PHE A 77 13.83 3.51 13.10
C PHE A 77 14.23 2.99 11.71
N ALA A 78 15.53 2.91 11.41
CA ALA A 78 16.02 2.39 10.14
C ALA A 78 15.55 0.94 9.87
N GLN A 79 15.49 0.10 10.91
CA GLN A 79 14.99 -1.27 10.81
C GLN A 79 13.51 -1.29 10.41
N LEU A 80 12.66 -0.45 11.01
CA LEU A 80 11.25 -0.37 10.68
C LEU A 80 11.00 0.16 9.26
N LYS A 81 11.71 1.22 8.85
CA LYS A 81 11.67 1.73 7.47
C LYS A 81 12.18 0.68 6.47
N GLY A 82 13.22 -0.08 6.84
CA GLY A 82 13.72 -1.20 6.02
C GLY A 82 12.68 -2.30 5.80
N ILE A 83 11.85 -2.63 6.79
CA ILE A 83 10.76 -3.61 6.66
C ILE A 83 9.71 -3.12 5.65
N ALA A 84 9.27 -1.86 5.76
CA ALA A 84 8.32 -1.28 4.83
C ALA A 84 8.86 -1.30 3.39
N GLU A 85 10.12 -0.94 3.19
CA GLU A 85 10.78 -0.95 1.88
C GLU A 85 10.96 -2.38 1.33
N LEU A 86 11.29 -3.37 2.17
CA LEU A 86 11.37 -4.78 1.76
C LEU A 86 10.01 -5.31 1.29
N ALA A 87 8.94 -5.00 2.00
CA ALA A 87 7.58 -5.36 1.61
C ALA A 87 7.23 -4.73 0.24
N ARG A 88 7.53 -3.44 0.05
CA ARG A 88 7.31 -2.74 -1.22
C ARG A 88 8.08 -3.40 -2.38
N ARG A 89 9.36 -3.74 -2.18
CA ARG A 89 10.18 -4.42 -3.21
C ARG A 89 9.68 -5.83 -3.49
N TYR A 90 9.28 -6.57 -2.47
CA TYR A 90 8.71 -7.90 -2.63
C TYR A 90 7.48 -7.87 -3.54
N TYR A 91 6.53 -6.97 -3.28
CA TYR A 91 5.35 -6.82 -4.14
C TYR A 91 5.71 -6.38 -5.55
N ASN A 92 6.69 -5.50 -5.74
CA ASN A 92 7.16 -5.10 -7.08
C ASN A 92 7.70 -6.29 -7.89
N VAL A 93 8.49 -7.16 -7.28
CA VAL A 93 9.04 -8.36 -7.95
C VAL A 93 7.90 -9.34 -8.24
N ARG A 94 7.05 -9.60 -7.26
CA ARG A 94 5.93 -10.52 -7.38
C ARG A 94 4.98 -10.13 -8.51
N MET A 95 4.69 -8.85 -8.66
CA MET A 95 3.89 -8.32 -9.77
C MET A 95 4.48 -8.58 -11.14
N ARG A 96 5.82 -8.63 -11.25
CA ARG A 96 6.50 -8.88 -12.53
C ARG A 96 6.64 -10.36 -12.87
N GLU A 97 6.83 -11.21 -11.86
CA GLU A 97 7.26 -12.59 -12.05
C GLU A 97 6.14 -13.62 -11.95
N GLU A 98 5.12 -13.37 -11.10
CA GLU A 98 4.18 -14.42 -10.71
C GLU A 98 2.87 -14.45 -11.49
N SER A 99 2.58 -13.51 -12.42
CA SER A 99 1.22 -13.48 -12.95
C SER A 99 1.06 -13.19 -14.43
N PRO A 100 0.46 -14.15 -15.18
CA PRO A 100 -0.26 -13.82 -16.39
C PRO A 100 -1.63 -13.16 -16.13
N LEU A 101 -2.17 -13.24 -14.92
CA LEU A 101 -3.45 -12.65 -14.53
C LEU A 101 -3.31 -12.10 -13.11
N LEU A 102 -3.31 -10.78 -12.98
CA LEU A 102 -3.40 -10.12 -11.68
C LEU A 102 -4.72 -10.51 -11.01
N SER A 103 -4.66 -11.21 -9.87
CA SER A 103 -5.87 -11.30 -9.06
C SER A 103 -6.20 -9.91 -8.51
N PRO A 104 -7.49 -9.58 -8.34
CA PRO A 104 -7.89 -8.30 -7.73
C PRO A 104 -7.19 -8.05 -6.38
N GLU A 105 -7.00 -9.11 -5.58
CA GLU A 105 -6.33 -9.05 -4.28
C GLU A 105 -4.86 -8.64 -4.41
N MET A 106 -4.11 -9.25 -5.33
CA MET A 106 -2.70 -8.92 -5.57
C MET A 106 -2.54 -7.49 -6.07
N THR A 107 -3.42 -7.05 -6.97
CA THR A 107 -3.43 -5.66 -7.47
C THR A 107 -3.66 -4.69 -6.32
N ARG A 108 -4.62 -4.95 -5.45
CA ARG A 108 -4.91 -4.14 -4.27
C ARG A 108 -3.73 -4.07 -3.31
N GLU A 109 -3.15 -5.22 -2.92
CA GLU A 109 -1.99 -5.28 -2.03
C GLU A 109 -0.81 -4.50 -2.59
N PHE A 110 -0.56 -4.65 -3.88
CA PHE A 110 0.46 -3.87 -4.58
C PHE A 110 0.18 -2.37 -4.50
N LEU A 111 -1.02 -1.92 -4.88
CA LEU A 111 -1.38 -0.51 -4.85
C LEU A 111 -1.33 0.07 -3.44
N GLN A 112 -1.77 -0.67 -2.44
CA GLN A 112 -1.63 -0.28 -1.03
C GLN A 112 -0.15 -0.09 -0.66
N SER A 113 0.74 -1.01 -1.07
CA SER A 113 2.18 -0.90 -0.80
C SER A 113 2.84 0.30 -1.49
N GLN A 114 2.27 0.77 -2.61
CA GLN A 114 2.82 1.88 -3.40
C GLN A 114 2.28 3.25 -2.97
N LEU A 115 1.02 3.31 -2.56
CA LEU A 115 0.27 4.57 -2.38
C LEU A 115 -0.01 4.89 -0.92
N THR A 116 0.13 3.91 -0.03
CA THR A 116 -0.09 4.11 1.40
C THR A 116 1.01 4.99 2.01
N GLY A 117 0.63 6.01 2.78
CA GLY A 117 1.56 6.91 3.46
C GLY A 117 1.99 8.13 2.65
N GLU A 118 1.53 8.25 1.41
CA GLU A 118 1.80 9.45 0.63
C GLU A 118 0.98 10.64 1.17
N GLU A 119 1.67 11.74 1.47
CA GLU A 119 1.04 12.96 1.99
C GLU A 119 0.25 13.74 0.91
N ARG A 120 0.54 13.46 -0.35
CA ARG A 120 -0.12 14.08 -1.51
C ARG A 120 -0.93 13.05 -2.26
N GLU A 121 -1.93 13.52 -2.98
CA GLU A 121 -2.66 12.69 -3.93
C GLU A 121 -1.77 12.33 -5.11
N ILE A 122 -1.58 11.03 -5.33
CA ILE A 122 -0.77 10.46 -6.42
C ILE A 122 -1.69 9.65 -7.31
N PHE A 123 -1.68 9.95 -8.60
CA PHE A 123 -2.36 9.16 -9.60
C PHE A 123 -1.37 8.22 -10.30
N MET A 124 -1.62 6.93 -10.16
CA MET A 124 -0.81 5.84 -10.71
C MET A 124 -1.58 5.10 -11.80
N VAL A 125 -0.85 4.59 -12.77
CA VAL A 125 -1.40 3.71 -13.81
C VAL A 125 -0.56 2.45 -13.89
N ILE A 126 -1.23 1.29 -13.89
CA ILE A 126 -0.64 -0.02 -14.22
C ILE A 126 -0.97 -0.30 -15.68
N PHE A 127 0.04 -0.58 -16.47
CA PHE A 127 -0.05 -0.87 -17.90
C PHE A 127 0.05 -2.37 -18.12
N LEU A 128 -0.88 -2.93 -18.90
CA LEU A 128 -1.04 -4.35 -19.10
C LEU A 128 -0.96 -4.70 -20.60
N ASP A 129 -0.43 -5.90 -20.89
CA ASP A 129 -0.48 -6.47 -22.23
C ASP A 129 -1.87 -7.07 -22.56
N SER A 130 -1.99 -7.67 -23.75
CA SER A 130 -3.24 -8.31 -24.21
C SER A 130 -3.67 -9.52 -23.40
N GLN A 131 -2.78 -10.09 -22.60
CA GLN A 131 -3.03 -11.20 -21.68
C GLN A 131 -3.22 -10.71 -20.22
N HIS A 132 -3.34 -9.39 -20.03
CA HIS A 132 -3.45 -8.70 -18.73
C HIS A 132 -2.23 -8.92 -17.81
N ARG A 133 -1.04 -9.17 -18.38
CA ARG A 133 0.20 -9.21 -17.62
C ARG A 133 0.74 -7.79 -17.45
N VAL A 134 1.31 -7.50 -16.30
CA VAL A 134 1.90 -6.19 -16.04
C VAL A 134 3.14 -5.97 -16.91
N ILE A 135 3.09 -4.96 -17.77
CA ILE A 135 4.25 -4.46 -18.51
C ILE A 135 5.06 -3.55 -17.58
N THR A 136 4.40 -2.56 -16.99
CA THR A 136 5.00 -1.60 -16.04
C THR A 136 3.90 -0.85 -15.28
N HIS A 137 4.31 -0.04 -14.33
CA HIS A 137 3.45 0.93 -13.66
C HIS A 137 4.17 2.28 -13.55
N SER A 138 3.41 3.36 -13.49
CA SER A 138 3.96 4.71 -13.38
C SER A 138 3.10 5.60 -12.50
N ARG A 139 3.72 6.40 -11.66
CA ARG A 139 3.11 7.52 -10.95
C ARG A 139 3.11 8.70 -11.91
N LEU A 140 2.02 8.91 -12.63
CA LEU A 140 1.97 9.88 -13.72
C LEU A 140 1.69 11.29 -13.27
N PHE A 141 0.90 11.45 -12.21
CA PHE A 141 0.52 12.76 -11.70
C PHE A 141 0.64 12.79 -10.18
N SER A 142 1.08 13.94 -9.67
CA SER A 142 1.12 14.23 -8.24
C SER A 142 0.46 15.59 -8.04
N GLY A 143 -0.54 15.62 -7.19
CA GLY A 143 -1.33 16.81 -6.92
C GLY A 143 -0.94 17.51 -5.62
N THR A 144 -1.85 18.36 -5.17
CA THR A 144 -1.85 18.96 -3.83
C THR A 144 -2.49 18.00 -2.82
N LEU A 145 -2.74 18.47 -1.59
CA LEU A 145 -3.40 17.67 -0.55
C LEU A 145 -4.81 17.19 -0.93
N ASN A 146 -5.50 17.85 -1.86
CA ASN A 146 -6.92 17.62 -2.14
C ASN A 146 -7.26 17.43 -3.62
N HIS A 147 -6.29 17.52 -4.55
CA HIS A 147 -6.59 17.42 -5.98
C HIS A 147 -5.35 17.14 -6.81
N VAL A 148 -5.49 16.19 -7.75
CA VAL A 148 -4.51 15.90 -8.80
C VAL A 148 -5.12 16.20 -10.18
N GLU A 149 -4.43 16.99 -11.00
CA GLU A 149 -4.86 17.23 -12.36
C GLU A 149 -4.37 16.10 -13.28
N VAL A 150 -5.32 15.30 -13.79
CA VAL A 150 -5.03 14.14 -14.63
C VAL A 150 -5.34 14.45 -16.08
N HIS A 151 -4.36 14.26 -16.96
CA HIS A 151 -4.50 14.46 -18.37
C HIS A 151 -4.55 13.13 -19.14
N PRO A 152 -5.70 12.71 -19.69
CA PRO A 152 -5.83 11.43 -20.41
C PRO A 152 -4.79 11.24 -21.53
N ARG A 153 -4.41 12.32 -22.21
CA ARG A 153 -3.39 12.27 -23.30
C ARG A 153 -2.03 11.73 -22.81
N GLU A 154 -1.63 12.02 -21.59
CA GLU A 154 -0.35 11.55 -21.03
C GLU A 154 -0.41 10.04 -20.74
N ILE A 155 -1.56 9.58 -20.23
CA ILE A 155 -1.80 8.14 -20.00
C ILE A 155 -1.74 7.39 -21.34
N ILE A 156 -2.45 7.88 -22.35
CA ILE A 156 -2.50 7.27 -23.68
C ILE A 156 -1.11 7.30 -24.34
N ARG A 157 -0.40 8.41 -24.25
CA ARG A 157 0.95 8.53 -24.79
C ARG A 157 1.90 7.47 -24.21
N GLU A 158 1.86 7.28 -22.89
CA GLU A 158 2.70 6.27 -22.25
C GLU A 158 2.24 4.85 -22.61
N ALA A 159 0.93 4.58 -22.66
CA ALA A 159 0.39 3.29 -23.07
C ALA A 159 0.81 2.88 -24.46
N ILE A 160 0.72 3.79 -25.44
CA ILE A 160 1.13 3.55 -26.83
C ILE A 160 2.64 3.28 -26.93
N LYS A 161 3.47 4.06 -26.23
CA LYS A 161 4.92 3.92 -26.22
C LYS A 161 5.39 2.53 -25.81
N ILE A 162 4.66 1.88 -24.91
CA ILE A 162 5.01 0.56 -24.37
C ILE A 162 4.12 -0.57 -24.89
N ASN A 163 3.28 -0.30 -25.90
CA ASN A 163 2.32 -1.24 -26.49
C ASN A 163 1.39 -1.89 -25.45
N ALA A 164 0.88 -1.12 -24.50
CA ALA A 164 -0.13 -1.59 -23.56
C ALA A 164 -1.47 -1.81 -24.26
N SER A 165 -2.22 -2.81 -23.84
CA SER A 165 -3.57 -3.12 -24.34
C SER A 165 -4.66 -2.82 -23.30
N ALA A 166 -4.29 -2.77 -22.02
CA ALA A 166 -5.22 -2.46 -20.93
C ALA A 166 -4.53 -1.69 -19.80
N LEU A 167 -5.34 -1.03 -18.98
CA LEU A 167 -4.91 -0.16 -17.91
C LEU A 167 -5.70 -0.47 -16.63
N ILE A 168 -5.02 -0.36 -15.48
CA ILE A 168 -5.67 -0.17 -14.18
C ILE A 168 -5.23 1.19 -13.66
N LEU A 169 -6.22 2.02 -13.31
CA LEU A 169 -6.00 3.33 -12.72
C LEU A 169 -6.00 3.20 -11.20
N ALA A 170 -5.23 4.01 -10.51
CA ALA A 170 -5.28 4.09 -9.07
C ALA A 170 -4.88 5.46 -8.57
N HIS A 171 -5.45 5.88 -7.43
CA HIS A 171 -4.96 7.03 -6.69
C HIS A 171 -5.20 6.82 -5.18
N ASN A 172 -4.49 7.57 -4.37
CA ASN A 172 -4.69 7.59 -2.93
C ASN A 172 -5.44 8.85 -2.50
N HIS A 173 -6.20 8.72 -1.41
CA HIS A 173 -6.73 9.85 -0.68
C HIS A 173 -5.92 10.08 0.60
N PRO A 174 -5.15 11.17 0.72
CA PRO A 174 -4.39 11.51 1.93
C PRO A 174 -5.26 11.65 3.18
N SER A 175 -6.55 11.99 3.01
CA SER A 175 -7.53 12.02 4.11
C SER A 175 -7.73 10.67 4.79
N GLY A 176 -7.43 9.57 4.08
CA GLY A 176 -7.60 8.20 4.53
C GLY A 176 -8.93 7.56 4.15
N CYS A 177 -9.93 8.30 3.71
CA CYS A 177 -11.21 7.76 3.23
C CYS A 177 -11.13 7.41 1.75
N ALA A 178 -11.38 6.14 1.39
CA ALA A 178 -11.29 5.66 0.01
C ALA A 178 -12.55 5.97 -0.85
N GLU A 179 -13.59 6.61 -0.28
CA GLU A 179 -14.80 6.90 -1.07
C GLU A 179 -14.51 7.92 -2.17
N PRO A 180 -14.74 7.56 -3.46
CA PRO A 180 -14.42 8.41 -4.60
C PRO A 180 -15.29 9.66 -4.64
N SER A 181 -14.68 10.80 -4.96
CA SER A 181 -15.36 12.06 -5.20
C SER A 181 -16.12 12.07 -6.55
N LYS A 182 -16.95 13.08 -6.76
CA LYS A 182 -17.57 13.34 -8.08
C LYS A 182 -16.51 13.61 -9.15
N ALA A 183 -15.42 14.27 -8.79
CA ALA A 183 -14.33 14.57 -9.71
C ALA A 183 -13.63 13.29 -10.17
N ASP A 184 -13.41 12.31 -9.26
CA ASP A 184 -12.81 11.02 -9.59
C ASP A 184 -13.66 10.23 -10.58
N LYS A 185 -14.99 10.25 -10.40
CA LYS A 185 -15.92 9.62 -11.34
C LYS A 185 -15.85 10.26 -12.72
N LEU A 186 -15.89 11.59 -12.79
CA LEU A 186 -15.83 12.34 -14.05
C LEU A 186 -14.50 12.14 -14.79
N ILE A 187 -13.37 12.18 -14.08
CA ILE A 187 -12.07 11.97 -14.75
C ILE A 187 -11.92 10.52 -15.22
N THR A 188 -12.44 9.55 -14.46
CA THR A 188 -12.45 8.14 -14.86
C THR A 188 -13.24 7.95 -16.16
N GLU A 189 -14.46 8.47 -16.24
CA GLU A 189 -15.26 8.41 -17.47
C GLU A 189 -14.52 9.07 -18.65
N ARG A 190 -13.88 10.21 -18.42
CA ARG A 190 -13.12 10.91 -19.46
C ARG A 190 -11.93 10.09 -19.94
N ILE A 191 -11.21 9.42 -19.03
CA ILE A 191 -10.09 8.53 -19.38
C ILE A 191 -10.61 7.34 -20.18
N ILE A 192 -11.68 6.67 -19.73
CA ILE A 192 -12.29 5.53 -20.43
C ILE A 192 -12.65 5.90 -21.86
N LYS A 193 -13.40 6.98 -22.04
CA LYS A 193 -13.80 7.47 -23.37
C LYS A 193 -12.58 7.76 -24.27
N SER A 194 -11.54 8.38 -23.70
CA SER A 194 -10.33 8.70 -24.45
C SER A 194 -9.53 7.44 -24.84
N CYS A 195 -9.47 6.45 -23.96
CA CYS A 195 -8.80 5.16 -24.18
C CYS A 195 -9.52 4.31 -25.24
N GLN A 196 -10.84 4.33 -25.26
CA GLN A 196 -11.65 3.58 -26.24
C GLN A 196 -11.33 3.96 -27.68
N PHE A 197 -11.04 5.22 -27.99
CA PHE A 197 -10.63 5.67 -29.33
C PHE A 197 -9.28 5.10 -29.78
N MET A 198 -8.50 4.57 -28.85
CA MET A 198 -7.16 4.03 -29.08
C MET A 198 -7.09 2.51 -28.82
N ASP A 199 -8.23 1.84 -28.78
CA ASP A 199 -8.36 0.41 -28.46
C ASP A 199 -7.72 0.00 -27.14
N LEU A 200 -7.56 0.92 -26.21
CA LEU A 200 -7.08 0.70 -24.85
C LEU A 200 -8.26 0.44 -23.90
N ARG A 201 -8.19 -0.61 -23.11
CA ARG A 201 -9.22 -0.93 -22.12
C ARG A 201 -8.81 -0.46 -20.72
N VAL A 202 -9.68 0.27 -20.03
CA VAL A 202 -9.56 0.51 -18.60
C VAL A 202 -10.30 -0.60 -17.87
N LEU A 203 -9.58 -1.42 -17.11
CA LEU A 203 -10.14 -2.59 -16.43
C LEU A 203 -10.69 -2.23 -15.06
N ASP A 204 -10.06 -1.29 -14.37
CA ASP A 204 -10.49 -0.81 -13.06
C ASP A 204 -9.94 0.58 -12.75
N HIS A 205 -10.54 1.24 -11.77
CA HIS A 205 -10.00 2.39 -11.07
C HIS A 205 -10.13 2.15 -9.56
N ILE A 206 -8.99 2.09 -8.87
CA ILE A 206 -8.92 1.72 -7.45
C ILE A 206 -8.49 2.94 -6.65
N VAL A 207 -9.32 3.34 -5.70
CA VAL A 207 -9.01 4.42 -4.74
C VAL A 207 -8.51 3.81 -3.45
N ILE A 208 -7.36 4.25 -2.98
CA ILE A 208 -6.69 3.74 -1.78
C ILE A 208 -6.84 4.75 -0.64
N GLY A 209 -7.42 4.29 0.46
CA GLY A 209 -7.50 5.00 1.74
C GLY A 209 -6.58 4.39 2.79
N ARG A 210 -6.83 4.72 4.04
CA ARG A 210 -6.07 4.21 5.19
C ARG A 210 -6.62 2.84 5.61
N GLY A 211 -6.05 1.77 5.06
CA GLY A 211 -6.49 0.39 5.34
C GLY A 211 -7.79 -0.02 4.63
N GLU A 212 -8.32 0.83 3.76
CA GLU A 212 -9.51 0.58 2.94
C GLU A 212 -9.24 0.91 1.48
N TYR A 213 -10.09 0.42 0.59
CA TYR A 213 -10.06 0.71 -0.84
C TYR A 213 -11.47 0.74 -1.42
N VAL A 214 -11.59 1.35 -2.60
CA VAL A 214 -12.80 1.25 -3.44
C VAL A 214 -12.36 0.94 -4.86
N SER A 215 -12.93 -0.13 -5.43
CA SER A 215 -12.80 -0.50 -6.84
C SER A 215 -14.04 -0.05 -7.61
N PHE A 216 -13.85 0.64 -8.72
CA PHE A 216 -14.94 1.05 -9.61
C PHE A 216 -15.56 -0.14 -10.34
N ALA A 217 -14.73 -1.14 -10.70
CA ALA A 217 -15.21 -2.37 -11.33
C ALA A 217 -16.07 -3.20 -10.35
N GLU A 218 -15.65 -3.37 -9.09
CA GLU A 218 -16.46 -4.06 -8.06
C GLU A 218 -17.80 -3.36 -7.80
N ARG A 219 -17.85 -2.03 -7.96
CA ARG A 219 -19.08 -1.24 -7.82
C ARG A 219 -19.92 -1.16 -9.10
N GLY A 220 -19.46 -1.78 -10.20
CA GLY A 220 -20.15 -1.75 -11.49
C GLY A 220 -20.20 -0.39 -12.16
N TRP A 221 -19.19 0.45 -11.94
CA TRP A 221 -19.07 1.78 -12.54
C TRP A 221 -18.19 1.81 -13.79
N ILE A 222 -17.48 0.69 -14.05
CA ILE A 222 -16.67 0.39 -15.24
C ILE A 222 -17.15 -0.91 -15.86
#